data_30614fb43607b87dbf020349317a8107
#
_entry.id   30614fb43607b87dbf020349317a8107
#
_cell.length_a   1.000
_cell.length_b   1.000
_cell.length_c   1.000
_cell.angle_alpha   90.00
_cell.angle_beta   90.00
_cell.angle_gamma   90.00
#
_symmetry.space_group_name_H-M   'P 1'
#
loop_
_entity.id
_entity.type
_entity.pdbx_description
1 polymer ?
#
loop_
_entity_poly.entity_id
_entity_poly.type
_entity_poly.pdbx_seq_one_letter_code
_entity_poly.pdbx_strand_id
1 'polypeptide(L)'
;MKKVLLTTSALTLLAGAAAADVGLSGHARIGISNSTAAVSATDTTKVGTVNYLRNQITFTGSATSDGGLTLSTWTRYRQSAASSLFAGTGAFSAPNLSVSNGAITLAAGNTGGAVAMNAGIWGCGAIMWGCADIVGSWDWASTSSTGAGPNVVRLDMSLGSASVSVSGGNGNDSEVAMSLPMGGGSVGIGYDAGSATAAVAARVAVKAVAAVEEVITDGVVVTAAAAAKPAEAAIDAVAAADAKPTIHMGYSGSMAGLSVNVRASQSDSKTGYVGSVTAPVGAGSVYVFAGKNLAQDNVYGLRYNQSLGGSVAMQAGMTSAAGDTTVGAGVNFSF
;
A
#
# COMPACT_ATOMS: atom_id res chain seq x y z
N MET A 1 -31.19 -12.47 8.31
CA MET A 1 -30.43 -13.39 7.45
C MET A 1 -31.13 -13.73 6.12
N LYS A 2 -32.47 -13.94 6.06
CA LYS A 2 -33.18 -14.28 4.79
C LYS A 2 -33.13 -13.18 3.70
N LYS A 3 -33.02 -11.90 4.06
CA LYS A 3 -33.02 -10.78 3.08
C LYS A 3 -31.66 -10.56 2.39
N VAL A 4 -30.56 -10.96 3.02
CA VAL A 4 -29.20 -10.84 2.44
C VAL A 4 -28.98 -11.93 1.39
N LEU A 5 -29.51 -13.13 1.60
CA LEU A 5 -29.45 -14.21 0.61
C LEU A 5 -30.21 -13.89 -0.69
N LEU A 6 -31.33 -13.14 -0.59
CA LEU A 6 -32.15 -12.80 -1.76
C LEU A 6 -31.44 -11.76 -2.66
N THR A 7 -30.68 -10.82 -2.07
CA THR A 7 -29.91 -9.82 -2.84
C THR A 7 -28.71 -10.44 -3.55
N THR A 8 -28.03 -11.39 -2.93
CA THR A 8 -26.91 -12.11 -3.55
C THR A 8 -27.40 -12.98 -4.72
N SER A 9 -28.55 -13.65 -4.56
CA SER A 9 -29.17 -14.46 -5.61
C SER A 9 -29.70 -13.63 -6.78
N ALA A 10 -30.18 -12.40 -6.54
CA ALA A 10 -30.66 -11.50 -7.60
C ALA A 10 -29.52 -10.92 -8.45
N LEU A 11 -28.33 -10.70 -7.88
CA LEU A 11 -27.16 -10.27 -8.65
C LEU A 11 -26.62 -11.38 -9.57
N THR A 12 -26.69 -12.63 -9.14
CA THR A 12 -26.26 -13.78 -9.97
C THR A 12 -27.23 -14.11 -11.11
N LEU A 13 -28.50 -13.78 -10.98
CA LEU A 13 -29.52 -14.00 -12.02
C LEU A 13 -29.52 -12.96 -13.14
N LEU A 14 -28.89 -11.80 -12.93
CA LEU A 14 -28.75 -10.75 -13.95
C LEU A 14 -27.48 -10.90 -14.81
N ALA A 15 -26.57 -11.80 -14.44
CA ALA A 15 -25.36 -12.13 -15.21
C ALA A 15 -25.71 -13.19 -16.26
N GLY A 16 -26.33 -12.76 -17.35
CA GLY A 16 -26.56 -13.64 -18.50
C GLY A 16 -25.25 -14.14 -19.09
N ALA A 17 -25.11 -15.44 -19.19
CA ALA A 17 -24.24 -16.27 -20.04
C ALA A 17 -22.71 -16.08 -20.04
N ALA A 18 -22.15 -14.99 -19.57
CA ALA A 18 -20.73 -14.93 -19.19
C ALA A 18 -20.70 -15.02 -17.66
N ALA A 19 -20.19 -16.11 -17.11
CA ALA A 19 -20.09 -16.28 -15.65
C ALA A 19 -19.13 -15.22 -15.08
N ALA A 20 -19.69 -14.08 -14.68
CA ALA A 20 -18.94 -13.07 -13.96
C ALA A 20 -18.95 -13.46 -12.48
N ASP A 21 -17.76 -13.77 -11.95
CA ASP A 21 -17.60 -14.02 -10.53
C ASP A 21 -17.47 -12.69 -9.79
N VAL A 22 -18.34 -12.48 -8.80
CA VAL A 22 -18.27 -11.36 -7.87
C VAL A 22 -17.89 -11.90 -6.50
N GLY A 23 -16.75 -11.48 -6.00
CA GLY A 23 -16.24 -11.86 -4.69
C GLY A 23 -16.30 -10.71 -3.70
N LEU A 24 -16.60 -11.05 -2.47
CA LEU A 24 -16.49 -10.16 -1.32
C LEU A 24 -15.63 -10.84 -0.28
N SER A 25 -14.57 -10.17 0.15
CA SER A 25 -13.70 -10.65 1.22
C SER A 25 -13.30 -9.48 2.11
N GLY A 26 -12.85 -9.79 3.30
CA GLY A 26 -12.42 -8.74 4.20
C GLY A 26 -11.54 -9.22 5.33
N HIS A 27 -11.02 -8.25 6.06
CA HIS A 27 -10.38 -8.51 7.32
C HIS A 27 -10.64 -7.37 8.31
N ALA A 28 -10.70 -7.70 9.56
CA ALA A 28 -10.73 -6.74 10.65
C ALA A 28 -9.60 -7.02 11.63
N ARG A 29 -9.13 -5.96 12.30
CA ARG A 29 -8.05 -6.01 13.29
C ARG A 29 -8.39 -5.08 14.43
N ILE A 30 -8.10 -5.54 15.64
CA ILE A 30 -8.19 -4.73 16.87
C ILE A 30 -6.96 -5.00 17.72
N GLY A 31 -6.39 -3.99 18.33
CA GLY A 31 -5.23 -4.15 19.18
C GLY A 31 -4.78 -2.85 19.82
N ILE A 32 -3.65 -2.95 20.48
CA ILE A 32 -2.98 -1.85 21.17
C ILE A 32 -1.53 -1.80 20.74
N SER A 33 -1.00 -0.60 20.57
CA SER A 33 0.43 -0.41 20.33
C SER A 33 0.97 0.75 21.14
N ASN A 34 2.27 0.71 21.42
CA ASN A 34 3.01 1.81 22.02
C ASN A 34 4.21 2.12 21.14
N SER A 35 4.43 3.38 20.80
CA SER A 35 5.52 3.81 19.94
C SER A 35 6.29 4.96 20.58
N THR A 36 7.62 4.89 20.45
CA THR A 36 8.52 5.98 20.82
C THR A 36 8.71 6.99 19.68
N ALA A 37 8.21 6.70 18.50
CA ALA A 37 8.28 7.61 17.36
C ALA A 37 7.58 8.95 17.65
N ALA A 38 8.12 10.02 17.08
CA ALA A 38 7.46 11.32 17.10
C ALA A 38 6.16 11.29 16.28
N VAL A 39 5.18 12.11 16.66
CA VAL A 39 3.91 12.24 15.92
C VAL A 39 4.14 12.71 14.48
N SER A 40 5.08 13.64 14.30
CA SER A 40 5.51 14.12 12.99
C SER A 40 6.91 14.75 13.08
N ALA A 41 7.49 15.12 11.97
CA ALA A 41 8.79 15.81 11.93
C ALA A 41 8.76 17.17 12.65
N THR A 42 7.60 17.81 12.74
CA THR A 42 7.40 19.11 13.42
C THR A 42 6.82 18.97 14.82
N ASP A 43 6.20 17.83 15.14
CA ASP A 43 5.68 17.52 16.46
C ASP A 43 6.47 16.36 17.06
N THR A 44 7.43 16.70 17.91
CA THR A 44 8.32 15.73 18.59
C THR A 44 7.66 15.01 19.77
N THR A 45 6.40 15.29 20.06
CA THR A 45 5.63 14.51 21.04
C THR A 45 5.59 13.05 20.61
N LYS A 46 5.84 12.13 21.54
CA LYS A 46 5.83 10.69 21.25
C LYS A 46 4.39 10.24 21.01
N VAL A 47 4.20 9.35 20.03
CA VAL A 47 2.90 8.75 19.73
C VAL A 47 2.33 8.05 20.98
N GLY A 48 3.18 7.42 21.77
CA GLY A 48 2.77 6.73 23.00
C GLY A 48 1.88 5.53 22.73
N THR A 49 0.93 5.28 23.66
CA THR A 49 0.01 4.16 23.57
C THR A 49 -1.25 4.56 22.82
N VAL A 50 -1.56 3.80 21.75
CA VAL A 50 -2.77 3.98 20.95
C VAL A 50 -3.52 2.67 20.77
N ASN A 51 -4.83 2.77 20.76
CA ASN A 51 -5.68 1.68 20.30
C ASN A 51 -5.72 1.70 18.76
N TYR A 52 -5.78 0.53 18.19
CA TYR A 52 -5.84 0.39 16.75
C TYR A 52 -7.06 -0.44 16.33
N LEU A 53 -7.79 0.09 15.38
CA LEU A 53 -8.91 -0.59 14.74
C LEU A 53 -8.75 -0.47 13.23
N ARG A 54 -8.92 -1.58 12.52
CA ARG A 54 -9.03 -1.56 11.05
C ARG A 54 -10.15 -2.50 10.62
N ASN A 55 -10.96 -2.03 9.71
CA ASN A 55 -11.89 -2.85 8.94
C ASN A 55 -11.62 -2.61 7.46
N GLN A 56 -11.48 -3.68 6.68
CA GLN A 56 -11.26 -3.60 5.24
C GLN A 56 -12.14 -4.61 4.54
N ILE A 57 -12.84 -4.16 3.52
CA ILE A 57 -13.66 -4.98 2.62
C ILE A 57 -13.06 -4.84 1.22
N THR A 58 -12.86 -5.95 0.54
CA THR A 58 -12.39 -6.00 -0.85
C THR A 58 -13.51 -6.55 -1.73
N PHE A 59 -13.84 -5.81 -2.76
CA PHE A 59 -14.76 -6.19 -3.82
C PHE A 59 -13.93 -6.64 -5.00
N THR A 60 -14.21 -7.82 -5.52
CA THR A 60 -13.53 -8.37 -6.71
C THR A 60 -14.58 -8.74 -7.76
N GLY A 61 -14.20 -8.61 -9.01
CA GLY A 61 -15.00 -9.08 -10.13
C GLY A 61 -14.09 -9.73 -11.16
N SER A 62 -14.54 -10.83 -11.75
CA SER A 62 -13.84 -11.43 -12.89
C SER A 62 -14.82 -12.01 -13.89
N ALA A 63 -14.42 -12.02 -15.16
CA ALA A 63 -15.14 -12.66 -16.24
C ALA A 63 -14.15 -13.23 -17.25
N THR A 64 -14.46 -14.41 -17.79
CA THR A 64 -13.65 -15.01 -18.86
C THR A 64 -14.49 -15.03 -20.15
N SER A 65 -13.92 -14.49 -21.22
CA SER A 65 -14.53 -14.51 -22.55
C SER A 65 -14.44 -15.90 -23.17
N ASP A 66 -15.28 -16.17 -24.17
CA ASP A 66 -15.24 -17.40 -24.96
C ASP A 66 -13.87 -17.63 -25.64
N GLY A 67 -13.13 -16.56 -25.90
CA GLY A 67 -11.76 -16.63 -26.43
C GLY A 67 -10.67 -16.86 -25.39
N GLY A 68 -11.03 -17.12 -24.12
CA GLY A 68 -10.07 -17.44 -23.05
C GLY A 68 -9.40 -16.21 -22.42
N LEU A 69 -9.84 -14.98 -22.73
CA LEU A 69 -9.37 -13.77 -22.05
C LEU A 69 -10.10 -13.61 -20.72
N THR A 70 -9.35 -13.50 -19.63
CA THR A 70 -9.89 -13.20 -18.30
C THR A 70 -9.70 -11.73 -17.99
N LEU A 71 -10.80 -11.05 -17.69
CA LEU A 71 -10.84 -9.70 -17.16
C LEU A 71 -11.04 -9.78 -15.65
N SER A 72 -10.28 -9.02 -14.88
CA SER A 72 -10.43 -8.97 -13.43
C SER A 72 -10.34 -7.54 -12.92
N THR A 73 -11.05 -7.26 -11.86
CA THR A 73 -11.01 -5.96 -11.19
C THR A 73 -11.13 -6.14 -9.68
N TRP A 74 -10.58 -5.21 -8.93
CA TRP A 74 -10.84 -5.10 -7.51
C TRP A 74 -10.80 -3.65 -7.05
N THR A 75 -11.51 -3.38 -5.97
CA THR A 75 -11.42 -2.16 -5.17
C THR A 75 -11.58 -2.49 -3.70
N ARG A 76 -11.08 -1.64 -2.82
CA ARG A 76 -11.14 -1.85 -1.37
C ARG A 76 -11.79 -0.67 -0.69
N TYR A 77 -12.63 -0.96 0.29
CA TYR A 77 -13.03 0.02 1.29
C TYR A 77 -12.23 -0.25 2.57
N ARG A 78 -11.54 0.75 3.08
CA ARG A 78 -10.80 0.63 4.35
C ARG A 78 -11.24 1.74 5.28
N GLN A 79 -11.53 1.34 6.51
CA GLN A 79 -11.65 2.23 7.66
C GLN A 79 -10.57 1.86 8.67
N SER A 80 -9.80 2.83 9.12
CA SER A 80 -8.77 2.64 10.12
C SER A 80 -8.84 3.75 11.14
N ALA A 81 -8.65 3.42 12.40
CA ALA A 81 -8.46 4.35 13.48
C ALA A 81 -7.20 3.96 14.26
N ALA A 82 -6.35 4.91 14.52
CA ALA A 82 -5.20 4.80 15.40
C ALA A 82 -5.27 5.98 16.38
N SER A 83 -6.16 5.88 17.37
CA SER A 83 -6.38 6.93 18.35
C SER A 83 -7.03 6.34 19.60
N SER A 84 -7.05 7.11 20.67
CA SER A 84 -7.77 6.77 21.90
C SER A 84 -9.30 6.67 21.71
N LEU A 85 -9.85 7.18 20.63
CA LEU A 85 -11.30 7.32 20.43
C LEU A 85 -11.90 6.41 19.37
N PHE A 86 -11.11 5.52 18.72
CA PHE A 86 -11.56 4.68 17.61
C PHE A 86 -12.28 5.44 16.47
N ALA A 87 -12.13 6.75 16.42
CA ALA A 87 -12.69 7.58 15.37
C ALA A 87 -11.79 7.51 14.13
N GLY A 88 -12.28 6.92 13.07
CA GLY A 88 -11.57 6.81 11.80
C GLY A 88 -12.50 7.07 10.63
N THR A 89 -11.99 7.72 9.60
CA THR A 89 -12.69 7.86 8.33
C THR A 89 -12.46 6.65 7.45
N GLY A 90 -13.49 6.27 6.69
CA GLY A 90 -13.39 5.23 5.68
C GLY A 90 -13.21 5.83 4.30
N ALA A 91 -12.45 5.14 3.44
CA ALA A 91 -12.29 5.52 2.04
C ALA A 91 -12.18 4.30 1.13
N PHE A 92 -12.63 4.45 -0.11
CA PHE A 92 -12.33 3.51 -1.18
C PHE A 92 -10.94 3.74 -1.76
N SER A 93 -10.31 2.67 -2.22
CA SER A 93 -9.17 2.77 -3.12
C SER A 93 -9.65 2.96 -4.55
N ALA A 94 -8.79 3.52 -5.41
CA ALA A 94 -8.98 3.42 -6.85
C ALA A 94 -9.06 1.93 -7.27
N PRO A 95 -9.77 1.61 -8.34
CA PRO A 95 -9.86 0.24 -8.84
C PRO A 95 -8.53 -0.20 -9.48
N ASN A 96 -8.35 -1.51 -9.50
CA ASN A 96 -7.42 -2.20 -10.38
C ASN A 96 -8.24 -2.83 -11.51
N LEU A 97 -7.71 -2.86 -12.70
CA LEU A 97 -8.25 -3.61 -13.84
C LEU A 97 -7.12 -4.41 -14.47
N SER A 98 -7.39 -5.68 -14.78
CA SER A 98 -6.43 -6.52 -15.52
C SER A 98 -7.12 -7.35 -16.59
N VAL A 99 -6.35 -7.62 -17.67
CA VAL A 99 -6.74 -8.51 -18.77
C VAL A 99 -5.63 -9.52 -18.98
N SER A 100 -5.96 -10.81 -18.98
CA SER A 100 -4.98 -11.90 -19.05
C SER A 100 -5.42 -12.98 -20.04
N ASN A 101 -4.45 -13.57 -20.76
CA ASN A 101 -4.62 -14.81 -21.50
C ASN A 101 -3.86 -15.99 -20.86
N GLY A 102 -3.43 -15.84 -19.61
CA GLY A 102 -2.63 -16.81 -18.87
C GLY A 102 -1.11 -16.65 -19.05
N ALA A 103 -0.63 -16.32 -20.24
CA ALA A 103 0.80 -16.08 -20.50
C ALA A 103 1.18 -14.60 -20.37
N ILE A 104 0.26 -13.72 -20.72
CA ILE A 104 0.44 -12.26 -20.68
C ILE A 104 -0.71 -11.66 -19.90
N THR A 105 -0.39 -10.73 -19.00
CA THR A 105 -1.37 -9.94 -18.25
C THR A 105 -1.04 -8.45 -18.38
N LEU A 106 -2.02 -7.67 -18.80
CA LEU A 106 -1.98 -6.21 -18.73
C LEU A 106 -2.81 -5.76 -17.53
N ALA A 107 -2.21 -5.04 -16.61
CA ALA A 107 -2.88 -4.47 -15.44
C ALA A 107 -2.77 -2.94 -15.43
N ALA A 108 -3.78 -2.26 -14.94
CA ALA A 108 -3.82 -0.81 -14.87
C ALA A 108 -4.54 -0.31 -13.62
N GLY A 109 -4.20 0.93 -13.19
CA GLY A 109 -4.81 1.61 -12.07
C GLY A 109 -4.08 1.35 -10.76
N ASN A 110 -4.79 0.97 -9.71
CA ASN A 110 -4.21 0.69 -8.40
C ASN A 110 -3.52 -0.67 -8.36
N THR A 111 -2.45 -0.82 -9.12
CA THR A 111 -1.63 -2.03 -9.21
C THR A 111 -0.18 -1.74 -8.80
N GLY A 112 0.52 -2.71 -8.26
CA GLY A 112 1.95 -2.57 -7.99
C GLY A 112 2.76 -2.52 -9.28
N GLY A 113 3.90 -1.86 -9.24
CA GLY A 113 4.86 -1.84 -10.34
C GLY A 113 5.58 -3.17 -10.56
N ALA A 114 6.43 -3.24 -11.58
CA ALA A 114 7.16 -4.44 -11.95
C ALA A 114 8.10 -4.93 -10.82
N VAL A 115 8.79 -3.99 -10.16
CA VAL A 115 9.68 -4.30 -9.03
C VAL A 115 8.92 -4.92 -7.87
N ALA A 116 7.77 -4.33 -7.50
CA ALA A 116 6.93 -4.85 -6.42
C ALA A 116 6.47 -6.29 -6.68
N MET A 117 6.21 -6.64 -7.93
CA MET A 117 5.71 -7.97 -8.32
C MET A 117 6.78 -9.03 -8.40
N ASN A 118 7.94 -8.72 -8.95
CA ASN A 118 8.96 -9.72 -9.29
C ASN A 118 10.26 -9.61 -8.48
N ALA A 119 10.61 -8.43 -8.00
CA ALA A 119 11.82 -8.22 -7.19
C ALA A 119 11.50 -7.72 -5.79
N GLY A 120 10.27 -7.27 -5.58
CA GLY A 120 9.78 -6.80 -4.29
C GLY A 120 9.54 -7.95 -3.33
N ILE A 121 10.30 -8.01 -2.25
CA ILE A 121 10.01 -8.87 -1.13
C ILE A 121 9.26 -8.05 -0.10
N TRP A 122 8.02 -8.40 0.15
CA TRP A 122 7.26 -7.83 1.24
C TRP A 122 7.72 -8.42 2.56
N GLY A 123 8.79 -7.86 3.12
CA GLY A 123 9.19 -8.12 4.49
C GLY A 123 8.31 -7.31 5.44
N CYS A 124 7.16 -7.86 5.80
CA CYS A 124 6.32 -7.22 6.81
C CYS A 124 6.78 -7.62 8.19
N GLY A 125 7.69 -6.88 8.74
CA GLY A 125 8.07 -7.04 10.14
C GLY A 125 7.05 -6.47 11.11
N ALA A 126 6.07 -5.72 10.67
CA ALA A 126 5.23 -4.99 11.57
C ALA A 126 4.27 -5.85 12.37
N ILE A 127 4.11 -5.49 13.57
CA ILE A 127 2.96 -5.72 14.40
C ILE A 127 1.76 -5.24 13.60
N MET A 128 0.71 -6.00 13.47
CA MET A 128 -0.65 -5.68 12.99
C MET A 128 -0.88 -4.51 12.02
N TRP A 129 -0.03 -3.50 11.96
CA TRP A 129 -0.31 -2.20 11.35
C TRP A 129 0.17 -2.01 9.93
N GLY A 130 0.98 -2.86 9.42
CA GLY A 130 1.46 -2.73 8.06
C GLY A 130 2.93 -3.02 7.88
N CYS A 131 3.33 -3.08 6.64
CA CYS A 131 4.67 -3.42 6.21
C CYS A 131 5.50 -2.18 5.86
N ALA A 132 4.85 -1.05 5.66
CA ALA A 132 5.46 0.11 5.03
C ALA A 132 6.53 0.79 5.88
N ASP A 133 6.35 0.74 7.19
CA ASP A 133 7.13 1.59 8.08
C ASP A 133 8.51 1.04 8.38
N ILE A 134 8.78 -0.23 8.08
CA ILE A 134 10.04 -0.89 8.41
C ILE A 134 11.08 -0.72 7.33
N VAL A 135 10.65 -0.73 6.10
CA VAL A 135 11.56 -0.71 4.96
C VAL A 135 11.82 0.71 4.49
N GLY A 136 11.10 1.70 5.03
CA GLY A 136 11.18 3.13 4.75
C GLY A 136 11.74 3.48 3.39
N SER A 137 11.00 4.18 2.56
CA SER A 137 11.46 4.74 1.27
C SER A 137 12.22 3.75 0.36
N TRP A 138 11.59 2.62 0.05
CA TRP A 138 11.98 1.83 -1.10
C TRP A 138 11.16 2.36 -2.27
N ASP A 139 11.85 2.95 -3.24
CA ASP A 139 11.21 3.50 -4.43
C ASP A 139 10.69 2.36 -5.31
N TRP A 140 9.40 2.14 -5.29
CA TRP A 140 8.64 1.33 -6.24
C TRP A 140 7.15 1.59 -6.06
N ALA A 141 6.42 1.44 -7.15
CA ALA A 141 4.98 1.58 -7.12
C ALA A 141 4.31 0.44 -6.35
N SER A 142 3.60 0.75 -5.30
CA SER A 142 2.86 -0.24 -4.50
C SER A 142 1.36 0.09 -4.45
N THR A 143 0.52 -0.95 -4.36
CA THR A 143 -0.94 -0.77 -4.27
C THR A 143 -1.32 -0.01 -3.01
N SER A 144 -2.31 0.86 -3.13
CA SER A 144 -2.93 1.53 -1.99
C SER A 144 -4.25 0.85 -1.58
N SER A 145 -4.60 0.95 -0.32
CA SER A 145 -5.90 0.49 0.19
C SER A 145 -6.93 1.62 0.31
N THR A 146 -6.51 2.85 0.05
CA THR A 146 -7.36 4.06 0.05
C THR A 146 -6.83 5.04 -0.98
N GLY A 147 -7.72 5.87 -1.55
CA GLY A 147 -7.33 6.91 -2.51
C GLY A 147 -6.90 6.40 -3.88
N ALA A 148 -6.20 7.21 -4.63
CA ALA A 148 -5.89 6.98 -6.04
C ALA A 148 -4.96 5.78 -6.30
N GLY A 149 -4.11 5.40 -5.33
CA GLY A 149 -3.07 4.40 -5.55
C GLY A 149 -1.98 4.90 -6.49
N PRO A 150 -1.11 4.00 -6.99
CA PRO A 150 0.05 4.38 -7.80
C PRO A 150 -0.30 4.74 -9.24
N ASN A 151 -1.50 4.41 -9.72
CA ASN A 151 -1.95 4.67 -11.09
C ASN A 151 -0.97 4.16 -12.16
N VAL A 152 -0.58 2.92 -12.06
CA VAL A 152 0.41 2.24 -12.90
C VAL A 152 -0.27 1.48 -14.04
N VAL A 153 0.39 1.40 -15.17
CA VAL A 153 0.15 0.38 -16.21
C VAL A 153 1.30 -0.61 -16.16
N ARG A 154 1.00 -1.91 -16.06
CA ARG A 154 1.98 -2.98 -15.98
C ARG A 154 1.64 -4.11 -16.96
N LEU A 155 2.67 -4.61 -17.63
CA LEU A 155 2.63 -5.80 -18.47
C LEU A 155 3.44 -6.90 -17.79
N ASP A 156 2.79 -8.03 -17.52
CA ASP A 156 3.42 -9.23 -16.98
C ASP A 156 3.48 -10.31 -18.07
N MET A 157 4.59 -11.01 -18.16
CA MET A 157 4.83 -12.07 -19.14
C MET A 157 5.44 -13.29 -18.46
N SER A 158 4.92 -14.47 -18.76
CA SER A 158 5.50 -15.75 -18.35
C SER A 158 6.37 -16.30 -19.49
N LEU A 159 7.66 -16.44 -19.24
CA LEU A 159 8.65 -16.93 -20.19
C LEU A 159 9.23 -18.26 -19.67
N GLY A 160 8.50 -19.35 -19.91
CA GLY A 160 8.81 -20.65 -19.29
C GLY A 160 8.65 -20.60 -17.78
N SER A 161 9.73 -20.82 -17.03
CA SER A 161 9.72 -20.71 -15.58
C SER A 161 10.00 -19.28 -15.05
N ALA A 162 10.40 -18.38 -15.94
CA ALA A 162 10.64 -16.97 -15.57
C ALA A 162 9.36 -16.15 -15.67
N SER A 163 9.24 -15.15 -14.80
CA SER A 163 8.26 -14.08 -14.89
C SER A 163 8.98 -12.76 -15.17
N VAL A 164 8.51 -12.01 -16.14
CA VAL A 164 9.05 -10.69 -16.48
C VAL A 164 7.92 -9.67 -16.41
N SER A 165 8.16 -8.53 -15.82
CA SER A 165 7.20 -7.42 -15.76
C SER A 165 7.86 -6.12 -16.17
N VAL A 166 7.07 -5.26 -16.82
CA VAL A 166 7.42 -3.88 -17.15
C VAL A 166 6.28 -2.99 -16.70
N SER A 167 6.57 -1.88 -16.09
CA SER A 167 5.55 -0.93 -15.64
C SER A 167 5.97 0.53 -15.79
N GLY A 168 4.98 1.40 -15.77
CA GLY A 168 5.12 2.83 -15.73
C GLY A 168 3.76 3.49 -15.54
N GLY A 169 3.72 4.76 -15.19
CA GLY A 169 2.46 5.45 -14.97
C GLY A 169 2.61 6.95 -14.78
N ASN A 170 1.51 7.63 -14.60
CA ASN A 170 1.50 9.07 -14.42
C ASN A 170 2.09 9.44 -13.04
N GLY A 171 3.28 10.00 -13.05
CA GLY A 171 4.03 10.37 -11.83
C GLY A 171 4.71 9.18 -11.14
N ASN A 172 4.68 8.00 -11.76
CA ASN A 172 5.41 6.83 -11.30
C ASN A 172 6.55 6.49 -12.25
N ASP A 173 7.58 5.90 -11.70
CA ASP A 173 8.79 5.53 -12.40
C ASP A 173 8.54 4.40 -13.39
N SER A 174 9.39 4.33 -14.40
CA SER A 174 9.42 3.17 -15.27
C SER A 174 10.21 2.07 -14.59
N GLU A 175 9.60 0.91 -14.47
CA GLU A 175 10.20 -0.26 -13.81
C GLU A 175 10.27 -1.44 -14.76
N VAL A 176 11.31 -2.25 -14.61
CA VAL A 176 11.41 -3.59 -15.20
C VAL A 176 11.91 -4.57 -14.14
N ALA A 177 11.31 -5.75 -14.09
CA ALA A 177 11.75 -6.77 -13.15
C ALA A 177 11.53 -8.17 -13.71
N MET A 178 12.33 -9.11 -13.20
CA MET A 178 12.28 -10.53 -13.55
C MET A 178 12.36 -11.37 -12.27
N SER A 179 11.64 -12.47 -12.25
CA SER A 179 11.73 -13.50 -11.22
C SER A 179 12.02 -14.86 -11.82
N LEU A 180 12.88 -15.62 -11.16
CA LEU A 180 13.30 -16.98 -11.57
C LEU A 180 13.17 -17.93 -10.39
N PRO A 181 12.64 -19.14 -10.57
CA PRO A 181 12.68 -20.19 -9.56
C PRO A 181 14.14 -20.56 -9.25
N MET A 182 14.49 -20.71 -7.99
CA MET A 182 15.83 -21.08 -7.57
C MET A 182 15.82 -21.70 -6.16
N GLY A 183 16.33 -22.93 -6.03
CA GLY A 183 16.63 -23.54 -4.73
C GLY A 183 15.47 -23.62 -3.73
N GLY A 184 14.27 -24.03 -4.14
CA GLY A 184 13.09 -24.09 -3.26
C GLY A 184 12.40 -22.75 -3.02
N GLY A 185 12.76 -21.74 -3.81
CA GLY A 185 12.19 -20.39 -3.79
C GLY A 185 12.31 -19.69 -5.14
N SER A 186 12.37 -18.38 -5.11
CA SER A 186 12.58 -17.54 -6.30
C SER A 186 13.58 -16.43 -6.01
N VAL A 187 14.35 -16.09 -7.03
CA VAL A 187 15.19 -14.88 -7.07
C VAL A 187 14.53 -13.87 -7.98
N GLY A 188 14.39 -12.65 -7.50
CA GLY A 188 13.91 -11.51 -8.27
C GLY A 188 15.00 -10.47 -8.47
N ILE A 189 15.02 -9.86 -9.64
CA ILE A 189 15.88 -8.72 -9.97
C ILE A 189 15.00 -7.66 -10.60
N GLY A 190 15.17 -6.41 -10.19
CA GLY A 190 14.41 -5.29 -10.71
C GLY A 190 15.23 -4.02 -10.85
N TYR A 191 14.80 -3.20 -11.77
CA TYR A 191 15.32 -1.86 -12.00
C TYR A 191 14.15 -0.88 -11.98
N ASP A 192 14.30 0.17 -11.22
CA ASP A 192 13.41 1.31 -11.14
C ASP A 192 14.19 2.54 -11.65
N ALA A 193 13.64 3.24 -12.63
CA ALA A 193 14.31 4.39 -13.22
C ALA A 193 14.35 5.63 -12.32
N GLY A 194 13.54 5.61 -11.26
CA GLY A 194 13.36 6.76 -10.36
C GLY A 194 12.54 7.89 -10.98
N SER A 195 11.83 8.64 -10.16
CA SER A 195 11.06 9.82 -10.58
C SER A 195 11.88 11.09 -10.51
N ALA A 196 11.95 11.83 -11.60
CA ALA A 196 12.43 13.19 -11.55
C ALA A 196 11.37 14.10 -10.93
N THR A 197 11.73 14.86 -9.91
CA THR A 197 10.85 15.87 -9.34
C THR A 197 10.95 17.13 -10.18
N ALA A 198 9.86 17.53 -10.85
CA ALA A 198 9.82 18.82 -11.54
C ALA A 198 9.93 19.97 -10.55
N ALA A 199 10.67 21.03 -10.92
CA ALA A 199 10.70 22.23 -10.11
C ALA A 199 9.29 22.85 -10.01
N VAL A 200 8.84 23.10 -8.80
CA VAL A 200 7.60 23.84 -8.55
C VAL A 200 7.98 25.26 -8.14
N ALA A 201 7.56 26.24 -8.93
CA ALA A 201 7.77 27.64 -8.57
C ALA A 201 6.97 27.97 -7.30
N ALA A 202 7.57 28.73 -6.39
CA ALA A 202 6.88 29.24 -5.24
C ALA A 202 5.67 30.07 -5.68
N ARG A 203 4.49 29.77 -5.12
CA ARG A 203 3.32 30.61 -5.28
C ARG A 203 3.16 31.46 -4.02
N VAL A 204 3.09 32.75 -4.22
CA VAL A 204 2.79 33.68 -3.11
C VAL A 204 1.34 33.43 -2.66
N ALA A 205 1.15 33.32 -1.34
CA ALA A 205 -0.19 33.25 -0.78
C ALA A 205 -1.02 34.45 -1.23
N VAL A 206 -2.11 34.21 -1.89
CA VAL A 206 -3.06 35.27 -2.21
C VAL A 206 -3.92 35.51 -0.99
N LYS A 207 -3.86 36.71 -0.46
CA LYS A 207 -4.69 37.12 0.67
C LYS A 207 -6.17 36.96 0.28
N ALA A 208 -6.96 36.39 1.19
CA ALA A 208 -8.40 36.30 0.96
C ALA A 208 -8.97 37.69 0.63
N VAL A 209 -9.68 37.78 -0.47
CA VAL A 209 -10.42 39.00 -0.80
C VAL A 209 -11.67 38.97 0.06
N ALA A 210 -11.81 39.96 0.92
CA ALA A 210 -13.02 40.12 1.72
C ALA A 210 -14.24 40.25 0.80
N ALA A 211 -15.35 39.66 1.22
CA ALA A 211 -16.61 39.86 0.53
C ALA A 211 -16.92 41.37 0.53
N VAL A 212 -17.29 41.90 -0.61
CA VAL A 212 -17.76 43.29 -0.68
C VAL A 212 -19.13 43.28 -0.04
N GLU A 213 -19.29 44.05 1.08
CA GLU A 213 -20.61 44.25 1.69
C GLU A 213 -21.54 44.89 0.69
N GLU A 214 -22.76 44.41 0.66
CA GLU A 214 -23.83 44.96 -0.15
C GLU A 214 -24.17 46.37 0.43
N VAL A 215 -23.88 47.41 -0.34
CA VAL A 215 -24.25 48.79 0.03
C VAL A 215 -25.63 49.05 -0.53
N ILE A 216 -26.63 49.15 0.35
CA ILE A 216 -27.97 49.56 -0.01
C ILE A 216 -28.08 51.09 0.19
N THR A 217 -28.23 51.82 -0.90
CA THR A 217 -28.51 53.25 -0.87
C THR A 217 -29.91 53.45 -1.48
N ASP A 218 -30.80 54.07 -0.72
CA ASP A 218 -32.20 54.35 -1.12
C ASP A 218 -33.02 53.16 -1.58
N GLY A 219 -32.76 51.97 -0.99
CA GLY A 219 -33.51 50.74 -1.28
C GLY A 219 -33.13 50.07 -2.59
N VAL A 220 -32.06 50.54 -3.27
CA VAL A 220 -31.52 49.92 -4.48
C VAL A 220 -30.20 49.21 -4.17
N VAL A 221 -30.08 47.93 -4.56
CA VAL A 221 -28.82 47.17 -4.45
C VAL A 221 -27.86 47.71 -5.52
N VAL A 222 -26.81 48.40 -5.07
CA VAL A 222 -25.84 49.07 -5.98
C VAL A 222 -24.69 48.13 -6.35
N THR A 223 -24.45 47.06 -5.58
CA THR A 223 -23.39 46.08 -5.89
C THR A 223 -23.82 44.69 -5.44
N ALA A 224 -23.76 43.70 -6.36
CA ALA A 224 -23.92 42.31 -5.95
C ALA A 224 -22.71 41.86 -5.12
N ALA A 225 -22.95 41.28 -3.96
CA ALA A 225 -21.89 40.72 -3.13
C ALA A 225 -21.11 39.65 -3.92
N ALA A 226 -19.86 39.91 -4.22
CA ALA A 226 -18.99 38.87 -4.77
C ALA A 226 -18.66 37.88 -3.64
N ALA A 227 -18.83 36.60 -3.89
CA ALA A 227 -18.43 35.58 -2.92
C ALA A 227 -16.96 35.75 -2.55
N ALA A 228 -16.67 35.74 -1.24
CA ALA A 228 -15.29 35.81 -0.75
C ALA A 228 -14.48 34.65 -1.34
N LYS A 229 -13.37 34.96 -2.02
CA LYS A 229 -12.46 33.96 -2.51
C LYS A 229 -11.59 33.48 -1.36
N PRO A 230 -11.51 32.15 -1.09
CA PRO A 230 -10.66 31.66 -0.02
C PRO A 230 -9.19 32.01 -0.31
N ALA A 231 -8.41 32.24 0.74
CA ALA A 231 -6.98 32.45 0.62
C ALA A 231 -6.33 31.16 0.07
N GLU A 232 -5.53 31.29 -0.96
CA GLU A 232 -4.68 30.21 -1.41
C GLU A 232 -3.45 30.14 -0.50
N ALA A 233 -3.11 28.92 -0.03
CA ALA A 233 -1.90 28.72 0.76
C ALA A 233 -0.65 29.02 -0.07
N ALA A 234 0.37 29.61 0.55
CA ALA A 234 1.67 29.73 -0.07
C ALA A 234 2.24 28.32 -0.31
N ILE A 235 2.80 28.10 -1.48
CA ILE A 235 3.56 26.89 -1.82
C ILE A 235 5.01 27.32 -1.92
N ASP A 236 5.86 26.69 -1.12
CA ASP A 236 7.30 26.89 -1.21
C ASP A 236 7.85 26.39 -2.54
N ALA A 237 8.88 27.03 -3.05
CA ALA A 237 9.54 26.56 -4.26
C ALA A 237 10.21 25.21 -3.98
N VAL A 238 9.89 24.22 -4.79
CA VAL A 238 10.57 22.91 -4.78
C VAL A 238 11.58 22.92 -5.92
N ALA A 239 12.85 22.69 -5.59
CA ALA A 239 13.88 22.54 -6.61
C ALA A 239 13.64 21.24 -7.41
N ALA A 240 13.99 21.26 -8.70
CA ALA A 240 14.03 20.05 -9.49
C ALA A 240 15.06 19.07 -8.88
N ALA A 241 14.69 17.81 -8.80
CA ALA A 241 15.61 16.74 -8.44
C ALA A 241 15.70 15.73 -9.58
N ASP A 242 16.92 15.31 -9.89
CA ASP A 242 17.16 14.29 -10.90
C ASP A 242 16.58 12.93 -10.44
N ALA A 243 16.13 12.14 -11.40
CA ALA A 243 15.73 10.76 -11.17
C ALA A 243 16.91 9.97 -10.59
N LYS A 244 16.67 9.18 -9.54
CA LYS A 244 17.67 8.30 -8.94
C LYS A 244 17.31 6.85 -9.20
N PRO A 245 17.92 6.22 -10.19
CA PRO A 245 17.62 4.84 -10.50
C PRO A 245 18.00 3.92 -9.33
N THR A 246 17.19 2.90 -9.12
CA THR A 246 17.39 1.91 -8.06
C THR A 246 17.42 0.49 -8.65
N ILE A 247 18.41 -0.29 -8.25
CA ILE A 247 18.48 -1.71 -8.56
C ILE A 247 18.02 -2.49 -7.35
N HIS A 248 17.18 -3.47 -7.57
CA HIS A 248 16.60 -4.34 -6.55
C HIS A 248 16.96 -5.79 -6.81
N MET A 249 17.29 -6.52 -5.75
CA MET A 249 17.50 -7.96 -5.77
C MET A 249 16.79 -8.59 -4.58
N GLY A 250 16.21 -9.75 -4.79
CA GLY A 250 15.54 -10.44 -3.70
C GLY A 250 15.57 -11.96 -3.87
N TYR A 251 15.51 -12.65 -2.74
CA TYR A 251 15.24 -14.08 -2.65
C TYR A 251 14.09 -14.31 -1.68
N SER A 252 13.15 -15.15 -2.07
CA SER A 252 12.07 -15.62 -1.21
C SER A 252 11.91 -17.13 -1.39
N GLY A 253 11.98 -17.89 -0.31
CA GLY A 253 11.89 -19.34 -0.40
C GLY A 253 11.86 -20.03 0.95
N SER A 254 11.90 -21.37 0.90
CA SER A 254 11.95 -22.23 2.06
C SER A 254 13.31 -22.92 2.15
N MET A 255 13.90 -22.92 3.33
CA MET A 255 15.16 -23.59 3.63
C MET A 255 15.07 -24.29 4.98
N ALA A 256 15.26 -25.60 5.01
CA ALA A 256 15.20 -26.41 6.24
C ALA A 256 13.91 -26.20 7.08
N GLY A 257 12.76 -26.03 6.43
CA GLY A 257 11.47 -25.80 7.10
C GLY A 257 11.23 -24.38 7.57
N LEU A 258 12.16 -23.47 7.30
CA LEU A 258 12.03 -22.04 7.59
C LEU A 258 11.64 -21.30 6.32
N SER A 259 10.77 -20.29 6.41
CA SER A 259 10.60 -19.34 5.30
C SER A 259 11.66 -18.25 5.43
N VAL A 260 12.43 -18.05 4.36
CA VAL A 260 13.54 -17.09 4.33
C VAL A 260 13.27 -16.08 3.22
N ASN A 261 13.45 -14.79 3.56
CA ASN A 261 13.44 -13.72 2.57
C ASN A 261 14.68 -12.85 2.77
N VAL A 262 15.32 -12.50 1.68
CA VAL A 262 16.44 -11.56 1.66
C VAL A 262 16.21 -10.56 0.55
N ARG A 263 16.51 -9.32 0.80
CA ARG A 263 16.40 -8.26 -0.17
C ARG A 263 17.56 -7.29 -0.04
N ALA A 264 18.03 -6.80 -1.17
CA ALA A 264 18.95 -5.68 -1.28
C ALA A 264 18.45 -4.71 -2.34
N SER A 265 18.71 -3.43 -2.14
CA SER A 265 18.46 -2.39 -3.12
C SER A 265 19.62 -1.39 -3.09
N GLN A 266 19.98 -0.89 -4.24
CA GLN A 266 21.02 0.11 -4.39
C GLN A 266 20.49 1.27 -5.21
N SER A 267 20.55 2.47 -4.64
CA SER A 267 20.22 3.72 -5.30
C SER A 267 21.36 4.69 -5.07
N ASP A 268 21.92 5.23 -6.15
CA ASP A 268 23.09 6.11 -6.09
C ASP A 268 24.25 5.43 -5.34
N SER A 269 24.77 6.04 -4.29
CA SER A 269 25.83 5.50 -3.42
C SER A 269 25.31 4.73 -2.20
N LYS A 270 23.99 4.58 -2.05
CA LYS A 270 23.36 3.98 -0.86
C LYS A 270 22.87 2.57 -1.16
N THR A 271 23.18 1.66 -0.25
CA THR A 271 22.69 0.28 -0.29
C THR A 271 21.83 0.00 0.93
N GLY A 272 20.59 -0.44 0.69
CA GLY A 272 19.71 -0.99 1.72
C GLY A 272 19.64 -2.51 1.59
N TYR A 273 19.46 -3.21 2.69
CA TYR A 273 19.26 -4.66 2.70
C TYR A 273 18.42 -5.08 3.92
N VAL A 274 17.61 -6.09 3.75
CA VAL A 274 16.81 -6.70 4.83
C VAL A 274 16.78 -8.21 4.63
N GLY A 275 17.02 -8.94 5.72
CA GLY A 275 16.79 -10.37 5.80
C GLY A 275 15.69 -10.69 6.79
N SER A 276 14.89 -11.72 6.50
CA SER A 276 13.86 -12.19 7.42
C SER A 276 13.73 -13.71 7.41
N VAL A 277 13.34 -14.25 8.56
CA VAL A 277 13.07 -15.66 8.75
C VAL A 277 11.75 -15.83 9.48
N THR A 278 10.93 -16.76 9.00
CA THR A 278 9.77 -17.25 9.74
C THR A 278 9.98 -18.69 10.14
N ALA A 279 9.84 -18.97 11.42
CA ALA A 279 9.97 -20.30 11.99
C ALA A 279 8.68 -20.72 12.71
N PRO A 280 8.24 -21.99 12.63
CA PRO A 280 7.18 -22.50 13.48
C PRO A 280 7.68 -22.59 14.93
N VAL A 281 6.87 -22.11 15.87
CA VAL A 281 7.19 -22.14 17.31
C VAL A 281 5.91 -22.45 18.09
N GLY A 282 5.86 -23.62 18.73
CA GLY A 282 4.66 -24.08 19.43
C GLY A 282 3.45 -24.16 18.48
N ALA A 283 2.35 -23.56 18.88
CA ALA A 283 1.10 -23.50 18.09
C ALA A 283 1.08 -22.34 17.09
N GLY A 284 2.15 -21.57 16.98
CA GLY A 284 2.24 -20.39 16.14
C GLY A 284 3.51 -20.34 15.31
N SER A 285 3.88 -19.14 14.91
CA SER A 285 5.12 -18.84 14.20
C SER A 285 5.76 -17.56 14.71
N VAL A 286 7.08 -17.54 14.67
CA VAL A 286 7.89 -16.35 14.95
C VAL A 286 8.46 -15.86 13.62
N TYR A 287 8.27 -14.60 13.33
CA TYR A 287 8.89 -13.87 12.24
C TYR A 287 9.91 -12.90 12.81
N VAL A 288 11.14 -12.97 12.33
CA VAL A 288 12.23 -12.07 12.70
C VAL A 288 12.79 -11.44 11.45
N PHE A 289 13.14 -10.17 11.53
CA PHE A 289 13.83 -9.48 10.45
C PHE A 289 14.88 -8.51 10.99
N ALA A 290 15.90 -8.28 10.20
CA ALA A 290 16.92 -7.27 10.46
C ALA A 290 17.54 -6.78 9.15
N GLY A 291 18.00 -5.54 9.16
CA GLY A 291 18.66 -4.95 8.01
C GLY A 291 18.94 -3.47 8.16
N LYS A 292 19.14 -2.84 7.02
CA LYS A 292 19.37 -1.42 6.87
C LYS A 292 18.56 -0.91 5.68
N ASN A 293 17.79 0.17 5.85
CA ASN A 293 17.04 0.79 4.75
C ASN A 293 17.92 1.66 3.84
N LEU A 294 17.39 2.19 2.75
CA LEU A 294 18.13 3.11 1.86
C LEU A 294 18.47 4.45 2.54
N ALA A 295 17.73 4.87 3.55
CA ALA A 295 18.07 6.02 4.38
C ALA A 295 19.27 5.77 5.31
N GLN A 296 19.77 4.52 5.35
CA GLN A 296 20.87 4.04 6.17
C GLN A 296 20.52 3.83 7.65
N ASP A 297 19.23 3.77 7.97
CA ASP A 297 18.78 3.42 9.32
C ASP A 297 18.77 1.90 9.51
N ASN A 298 19.16 1.47 10.71
CA ASN A 298 18.99 0.08 11.10
C ASN A 298 17.50 -0.21 11.34
N VAL A 299 17.04 -1.34 10.79
CA VAL A 299 15.68 -1.82 10.94
C VAL A 299 15.71 -3.24 11.45
N TYR A 300 14.93 -3.55 12.47
CA TYR A 300 14.79 -4.91 12.99
C TYR A 300 13.46 -5.09 13.71
N GLY A 301 13.05 -6.33 13.86
CA GLY A 301 11.84 -6.64 14.60
C GLY A 301 11.55 -8.11 14.74
N LEU A 302 10.57 -8.36 15.56
CA LEU A 302 10.08 -9.67 15.94
C LEU A 302 8.57 -9.65 15.97
N ARG A 303 7.93 -10.68 15.44
CA ARG A 303 6.48 -10.89 15.56
C ARG A 303 6.17 -12.35 15.84
N TYR A 304 5.36 -12.61 16.84
CA TYR A 304 4.68 -13.88 17.05
C TYR A 304 3.28 -13.83 16.46
N ASN A 305 2.88 -14.87 15.76
CA ASN A 305 1.56 -15.02 15.19
C ASN A 305 1.02 -16.40 15.54
N GLN A 306 -0.20 -16.49 16.05
CA GLN A 306 -0.86 -17.74 16.41
C GLN A 306 -2.29 -17.76 15.90
N SER A 307 -2.65 -18.84 15.21
CA SER A 307 -4.05 -19.11 14.89
C SER A 307 -4.83 -19.46 16.16
N LEU A 308 -6.00 -18.85 16.31
CA LEU A 308 -6.95 -19.14 17.40
C LEU A 308 -8.10 -20.03 16.92
N GLY A 309 -8.04 -20.50 15.68
CA GLY A 309 -9.06 -21.30 15.03
C GLY A 309 -9.93 -20.48 14.06
N GLY A 310 -10.50 -21.16 13.08
CA GLY A 310 -11.20 -20.50 11.98
C GLY A 310 -10.31 -19.48 11.25
N SER A 311 -10.86 -18.32 11.01
CA SER A 311 -10.13 -17.21 10.37
C SER A 311 -9.55 -16.19 11.37
N VAL A 312 -9.43 -16.56 12.64
CA VAL A 312 -8.97 -15.67 13.72
C VAL A 312 -7.52 -15.96 14.08
N ALA A 313 -6.71 -14.92 14.21
CA ALA A 313 -5.33 -15.03 14.67
C ALA A 313 -4.98 -13.91 15.65
N MET A 314 -4.12 -14.26 16.60
CA MET A 314 -3.47 -13.34 17.53
C MET A 314 -2.08 -12.97 17.01
N GLN A 315 -1.69 -11.72 17.18
CA GLN A 315 -0.34 -11.24 16.87
C GLN A 315 0.20 -10.38 17.99
N ALA A 316 1.48 -10.54 18.28
CA ALA A 316 2.22 -9.66 19.18
C ALA A 316 3.64 -9.49 18.67
N GLY A 317 4.26 -8.34 18.91
CA GLY A 317 5.62 -8.13 18.43
C GLY A 317 6.16 -6.74 18.70
N MET A 318 7.35 -6.51 18.14
CA MET A 318 8.04 -5.23 18.18
C MET A 318 8.75 -4.94 16.86
N THR A 319 8.90 -3.66 16.57
CA THR A 319 9.72 -3.17 15.46
C THR A 319 10.55 -1.99 15.92
N SER A 320 11.72 -1.84 15.33
CA SER A 320 12.56 -0.67 15.52
C SER A 320 13.10 -0.20 14.17
N ALA A 321 13.04 1.10 13.94
CA ALA A 321 13.57 1.76 12.76
C ALA A 321 14.03 3.18 13.15
N ALA A 322 15.19 3.63 12.65
CA ALA A 322 15.74 4.96 12.93
C ALA A 322 15.86 5.31 14.44
N GLY A 323 16.01 4.31 15.31
CA GLY A 323 16.07 4.48 16.76
C GLY A 323 14.72 4.50 17.47
N ASP A 324 13.61 4.57 16.74
CA ASP A 324 12.28 4.48 17.30
C ASP A 324 11.81 3.03 17.40
N THR A 325 11.07 2.72 18.47
CA THR A 325 10.55 1.39 18.74
C THR A 325 9.05 1.42 18.88
N THR A 326 8.39 0.47 18.24
CA THR A 326 6.96 0.22 18.39
C THR A 326 6.74 -1.21 18.87
N VAL A 327 5.96 -1.37 19.92
CA VAL A 327 5.49 -2.67 20.43
C VAL A 327 3.98 -2.72 20.34
N GLY A 328 3.41 -3.92 20.20
CA GLY A 328 1.96 -4.04 20.17
C GLY A 328 1.48 -5.47 20.13
N ALA A 329 0.18 -5.61 20.40
CA ALA A 329 -0.51 -6.89 20.33
C ALA A 329 -1.97 -6.68 19.93
N GLY A 330 -2.57 -7.73 19.38
CA GLY A 330 -3.98 -7.69 19.02
C GLY A 330 -4.44 -8.94 18.30
N VAL A 331 -5.66 -8.87 17.82
CA VAL A 331 -6.35 -9.95 17.11
C VAL A 331 -6.76 -9.48 15.73
N ASN A 332 -6.66 -10.35 14.75
CA ASN A 332 -7.20 -10.14 13.42
C ASN A 332 -8.09 -11.31 13.02
N PHE A 333 -9.05 -11.06 12.15
CA PHE A 333 -9.84 -12.09 11.52
C PHE A 333 -10.15 -11.73 10.06
N SER A 334 -10.28 -12.76 9.23
CA SER A 334 -10.64 -12.64 7.81
C SER A 334 -12.01 -13.28 7.56
N PHE A 335 -12.75 -12.77 6.60
CA PHE A 335 -14.07 -13.26 6.20
C PHE A 335 -14.29 -13.13 4.71
#